data_aaf01f78c086840c9298149e9ac2d378
#
_entry.id   aaf01f78c086840c9298149e9ac2d378
#
_cell.length_a   1.000
_cell.length_b   1.000
_cell.length_c   1.000
_cell.angle_alpha   90.00
_cell.angle_beta   90.00
_cell.angle_gamma   90.00
#
_symmetry.space_group_name_H-M   'P 1'
#
loop_
_entity.id
_entity.type
_entity.pdbx_description
1 polymer ?
#
loop_
_entity_poly.entity_id
_entity_poly.type
_entity_poly.pdbx_seq_one_letter_code
_entity_poly.pdbx_strand_id
1 'polypeptide(L)'
;MFKTRKVVIVGAGHVGSHVALALIQSGEADDIVLIDILKEKAIGQALDLDDCVSGSLCGKDVSIRAGSYEELHDADIMVMAFGRSRRPGETRLDMFDDSIKMANEVVSHLKQVDFRGIMISISNPADIICEYIRRQMDWQPSRCFCTGTSLETYRLLRVLSKATRLQPPFYSRLLYG
;
A
#
# COMPACT_ATOMS: atom_id res chain seq x y z
N MET A 1 -14.04 -18.53 16.28
CA MET A 1 -13.17 -17.36 16.38
C MET A 1 -13.08 -16.78 14.97
N PHE A 2 -13.48 -15.53 14.75
CA PHE A 2 -13.35 -14.91 13.43
C PHE A 2 -11.86 -14.68 13.16
N LYS A 3 -11.42 -14.94 11.91
CA LYS A 3 -10.04 -14.70 11.52
C LYS A 3 -9.79 -13.18 11.51
N THR A 4 -8.75 -12.74 12.20
CA THR A 4 -8.28 -11.35 12.16
C THR A 4 -7.74 -11.03 10.78
N ARG A 5 -8.19 -9.93 10.17
CA ARG A 5 -7.71 -9.44 8.87
C ARG A 5 -6.47 -8.59 9.10
N LYS A 6 -5.31 -9.17 8.86
CA LYS A 6 -4.02 -8.50 9.08
C LYS A 6 -3.45 -7.93 7.79
N VAL A 7 -3.12 -6.64 7.82
CA VAL A 7 -2.50 -5.93 6.70
C VAL A 7 -1.15 -5.38 7.14
N VAL A 8 -0.11 -5.74 6.42
CA VAL A 8 1.24 -5.20 6.62
C VAL A 8 1.57 -4.22 5.50
N ILE A 9 1.97 -2.99 5.85
CA ILE A 9 2.27 -1.92 4.90
C ILE A 9 3.78 -1.64 4.95
N VAL A 10 4.47 -1.90 3.84
CA VAL A 10 5.90 -1.65 3.68
C VAL A 10 6.11 -0.28 3.05
N GLY A 11 6.59 0.65 3.86
CA GLY A 11 6.75 2.06 3.57
C GLY A 11 5.72 2.93 4.32
N ALA A 12 6.13 3.53 5.45
CA ALA A 12 5.32 4.44 6.25
C ALA A 12 5.45 5.91 5.79
N GLY A 13 5.55 6.13 4.48
CA GLY A 13 5.49 7.45 3.85
C GLY A 13 4.06 7.96 3.71
N HIS A 14 3.89 9.09 2.98
CA HIS A 14 2.55 9.65 2.73
C HIS A 14 1.57 8.63 2.16
N VAL A 15 1.99 7.80 1.19
CA VAL A 15 1.10 6.82 0.58
C VAL A 15 0.72 5.75 1.58
N GLY A 16 1.71 5.13 2.26
CA GLY A 16 1.45 4.05 3.20
C GLY A 16 0.59 4.49 4.40
N SER A 17 0.88 5.66 5.00
CA SER A 17 0.07 6.18 6.10
C SER A 17 -1.37 6.51 5.69
N HIS A 18 -1.59 7.02 4.46
CA HIS A 18 -2.94 7.25 3.95
C HIS A 18 -3.69 5.96 3.63
N VAL A 19 -2.99 4.90 3.18
CA VAL A 19 -3.60 3.57 3.04
C VAL A 19 -4.05 3.04 4.39
N ALA A 20 -3.18 3.14 5.41
CA ALA A 20 -3.54 2.74 6.78
C ALA A 20 -4.76 3.52 7.29
N LEU A 21 -4.78 4.84 7.13
CA LEU A 21 -5.92 5.67 7.51
C LEU A 21 -7.21 5.26 6.80
N ALA A 22 -7.16 4.99 5.51
CA ALA A 22 -8.33 4.53 4.74
C ALA A 22 -8.84 3.17 5.23
N LEU A 23 -7.95 2.24 5.58
CA LEU A 23 -8.30 0.94 6.15
C LEU A 23 -8.95 1.08 7.53
N ILE A 24 -8.44 1.98 8.39
CA ILE A 24 -9.04 2.32 9.68
C ILE A 24 -10.47 2.85 9.46
N GLN A 25 -10.63 3.84 8.59
CA GLN A 25 -11.93 4.48 8.34
C GLN A 25 -12.96 3.54 7.73
N SER A 26 -12.55 2.66 6.83
CA SER A 26 -13.44 1.66 6.21
C SER A 26 -13.71 0.46 7.13
N GLY A 27 -12.84 0.21 8.12
CA GLY A 27 -12.89 -0.97 8.98
C GLY A 27 -12.70 -2.27 8.20
N GLU A 28 -11.90 -2.26 7.14
CA GLU A 28 -11.58 -3.43 6.31
C GLU A 28 -10.38 -4.23 6.83
N ALA A 29 -9.63 -3.70 7.78
CA ALA A 29 -8.56 -4.40 8.50
C ALA A 29 -8.85 -4.40 10.00
N ASP A 30 -8.37 -5.41 10.71
CA ASP A 30 -8.47 -5.52 12.17
C ASP A 30 -7.09 -5.31 12.82
N ASP A 31 -6.00 -5.63 12.12
CA ASP A 31 -4.62 -5.46 12.55
C ASP A 31 -3.78 -4.86 11.40
N ILE A 32 -3.19 -3.69 11.63
CA ILE A 32 -2.38 -2.97 10.65
C ILE A 32 -0.96 -2.82 11.20
N VAL A 33 0.03 -3.27 10.42
CA VAL A 33 1.44 -3.13 10.78
C VAL A 33 2.14 -2.24 9.78
N LEU A 34 2.84 -1.20 10.27
CA LEU A 34 3.66 -0.30 9.46
C LEU A 34 5.13 -0.72 9.56
N ILE A 35 5.77 -0.90 8.41
CA ILE A 35 7.21 -1.16 8.29
C ILE A 35 7.84 -0.02 7.49
N ASP A 36 8.94 0.55 7.99
CA ASP A 36 9.76 1.52 7.26
C ASP A 36 11.23 1.29 7.60
N ILE A 37 12.13 1.62 6.68
CA ILE A 37 13.58 1.59 6.92
C ILE A 37 13.95 2.55 8.06
N LEU A 38 13.22 3.65 8.21
CA LEU A 38 13.30 4.58 9.32
C LEU A 38 12.27 4.15 10.39
N LYS A 39 12.70 3.31 11.34
CA LYS A 39 11.83 2.73 12.39
C LYS A 39 11.05 3.78 13.16
N GLU A 40 11.71 4.87 13.54
CA GLU A 40 11.07 5.98 14.28
C GLU A 40 9.94 6.63 13.49
N LYS A 41 10.06 6.67 12.17
CA LYS A 41 9.00 7.17 11.29
C LYS A 41 7.79 6.23 11.30
N ALA A 42 8.01 4.91 11.22
CA ALA A 42 6.92 3.94 11.34
C ALA A 42 6.22 4.03 12.70
N ILE A 43 7.00 4.20 13.79
CA ILE A 43 6.47 4.36 15.14
C ILE A 43 5.63 5.65 15.23
N GLY A 44 6.17 6.80 14.78
CA GLY A 44 5.43 8.06 14.82
C GLY A 44 4.13 8.01 14.03
N GLN A 45 4.16 7.46 12.81
CA GLN A 45 2.95 7.30 11.99
C GLN A 45 1.93 6.32 12.63
N ALA A 46 2.40 5.26 13.29
CA ALA A 46 1.52 4.33 13.97
C ALA A 46 0.82 5.00 15.16
N LEU A 47 1.53 5.80 15.95
CA LEU A 47 0.95 6.56 17.06
C LEU A 47 -0.10 7.57 16.60
N ASP A 48 0.21 8.37 15.58
CA ASP A 48 -0.72 9.36 15.01
C ASP A 48 -2.02 8.67 14.50
N LEU A 49 -1.89 7.48 13.93
CA LEU A 49 -3.02 6.72 13.40
C LEU A 49 -3.80 5.99 14.52
N ASP A 50 -3.16 5.57 15.59
CA ASP A 50 -3.82 4.98 16.77
C ASP A 50 -4.71 6.02 17.48
N ASP A 51 -4.24 7.27 17.56
CA ASP A 51 -5.06 8.39 17.99
C ASP A 51 -6.30 8.59 17.09
N CYS A 52 -6.16 8.38 15.78
CA CYS A 52 -7.29 8.42 14.85
C CYS A 52 -8.29 7.27 15.09
N VAL A 53 -7.83 6.07 15.45
CA VAL A 53 -8.72 4.94 15.82
C VAL A 53 -9.57 5.32 17.01
N SER A 54 -8.94 5.88 18.05
CA SER A 54 -9.61 6.28 19.30
C SER A 54 -10.67 7.37 19.06
N GLY A 55 -10.46 8.25 18.08
CA GLY A 55 -11.40 9.31 17.67
C GLY A 55 -12.40 8.87 16.60
N SER A 56 -12.33 7.65 16.10
CA SER A 56 -13.12 7.20 14.96
C SER A 56 -14.56 6.87 15.34
N LEU A 57 -15.52 7.40 14.57
CA LEU A 57 -16.95 7.11 14.72
C LEU A 57 -17.37 5.78 14.06
N CYS A 58 -16.46 5.06 13.39
CA CYS A 58 -16.80 3.80 12.72
C CYS A 58 -17.03 2.61 13.67
N GLY A 59 -16.76 2.78 14.97
CA GLY A 59 -17.09 1.79 16.02
C GLY A 59 -16.34 0.46 15.90
N LYS A 60 -15.27 0.41 15.09
CA LYS A 60 -14.42 -0.77 14.95
C LYS A 60 -13.10 -0.52 15.67
N ASP A 61 -12.71 -1.50 16.48
CA ASP A 61 -11.41 -1.53 17.12
C ASP A 61 -10.39 -2.08 16.13
N VAL A 62 -9.49 -1.22 15.64
CA VAL A 62 -8.43 -1.57 14.70
C VAL A 62 -7.09 -1.40 15.43
N SER A 63 -6.32 -2.47 15.56
CA SER A 63 -4.96 -2.39 16.07
C SER A 63 -4.04 -1.80 15.02
N ILE A 64 -3.25 -0.80 15.36
CA ILE A 64 -2.19 -0.28 14.49
C ILE A 64 -0.89 -0.12 15.24
N ARG A 65 0.21 -0.57 14.63
CA ARG A 65 1.54 -0.50 15.24
C ARG A 65 2.64 -0.49 14.20
N ALA A 66 3.84 -0.05 14.60
CA ALA A 66 5.07 -0.32 13.86
C ALA A 66 5.50 -1.78 14.11
N GLY A 67 6.12 -2.40 13.12
CA GLY A 67 6.62 -3.77 13.22
C GLY A 67 7.80 -4.04 12.30
N SER A 68 8.05 -5.32 12.07
CA SER A 68 9.14 -5.81 11.23
C SER A 68 8.62 -6.81 10.19
N TYR A 69 9.50 -7.30 9.32
CA TYR A 69 9.09 -8.22 8.25
C TYR A 69 8.61 -9.59 8.76
N GLU A 70 8.94 -9.98 9.98
CA GLU A 70 8.44 -11.21 10.62
C GLU A 70 6.90 -11.21 10.73
N GLU A 71 6.30 -10.02 10.82
CA GLU A 71 4.85 -9.83 10.88
C GLU A 71 4.11 -10.32 9.61
N LEU A 72 4.85 -10.55 8.53
CA LEU A 72 4.29 -11.06 7.27
C LEU A 72 3.90 -12.53 7.34
N HIS A 73 4.42 -13.31 8.30
CA HIS A 73 4.20 -14.74 8.35
C HIS A 73 2.71 -15.12 8.46
N ASP A 74 1.90 -14.31 9.11
CA ASP A 74 0.47 -14.48 9.32
C ASP A 74 -0.41 -13.39 8.68
N ALA A 75 0.21 -12.50 7.89
CA ALA A 75 -0.49 -11.43 7.20
C ALA A 75 -1.33 -11.94 6.02
N ASP A 76 -2.54 -11.41 5.89
CA ASP A 76 -3.41 -11.68 4.74
C ASP A 76 -3.01 -10.86 3.52
N ILE A 77 -2.63 -9.60 3.74
CA ILE A 77 -2.24 -8.67 2.68
C ILE A 77 -0.95 -7.94 3.06
N MET A 78 -0.05 -7.86 2.09
CA MET A 78 1.10 -6.97 2.13
C MET A 78 0.91 -5.85 1.11
N VAL A 79 0.99 -4.60 1.57
CA VAL A 79 0.95 -3.42 0.69
C VAL A 79 2.35 -2.87 0.54
N MET A 80 2.82 -2.76 -0.70
CA MET A 80 4.11 -2.17 -1.05
C MET A 80 3.90 -0.69 -1.37
N ALA A 81 4.29 0.19 -0.44
CA ALA A 81 4.15 1.64 -0.54
C ALA A 81 5.49 2.37 -0.33
N PHE A 82 6.61 1.67 -0.53
CA PHE A 82 7.93 2.27 -0.45
C PHE A 82 8.25 3.13 -1.68
N GLY A 83 9.11 4.09 -1.49
CA GLY A 83 9.60 4.97 -2.54
C GLY A 83 10.27 6.19 -1.94
N ARG A 84 11.10 6.84 -2.71
CA ARG A 84 11.66 8.14 -2.38
C ARG A 84 11.02 9.26 -3.20
N SER A 85 11.06 10.45 -2.65
CA SER A 85 10.66 11.64 -3.40
C SER A 85 11.63 11.91 -4.56
N ARG A 86 11.08 12.37 -5.68
CA ARG A 86 11.86 12.80 -6.84
C ARG A 86 12.63 14.07 -6.49
N ARG A 87 13.92 14.09 -6.82
CA ARG A 87 14.76 15.29 -6.70
C ARG A 87 14.51 16.25 -7.87
N PRO A 88 14.72 17.56 -7.69
CA PRO A 88 14.65 18.50 -8.82
C PRO A 88 15.56 18.06 -9.96
N GLY A 89 15.04 18.03 -11.19
CA GLY A 89 15.79 17.64 -12.38
C GLY A 89 15.84 16.13 -12.68
N GLU A 90 15.44 15.26 -11.76
CA GLU A 90 15.38 13.82 -12.01
C GLU A 90 14.19 13.44 -12.92
N THR A 91 14.41 12.48 -13.79
CA THR A 91 13.36 11.78 -14.53
C THR A 91 12.81 10.59 -13.70
N ARG A 92 11.72 9.97 -14.15
CA ARG A 92 11.24 8.72 -13.54
C ARG A 92 12.19 7.55 -13.77
N LEU A 93 12.94 7.56 -14.86
CA LEU A 93 13.92 6.53 -15.17
C LEU A 93 15.13 6.60 -14.22
N ASP A 94 15.56 7.80 -13.84
CA ASP A 94 16.66 7.99 -12.88
C ASP A 94 16.33 7.40 -11.50
N MET A 95 15.04 7.29 -11.17
CA MET A 95 14.57 6.68 -9.93
C MET A 95 14.43 5.16 -9.99
N PHE A 96 14.50 4.58 -11.19
CA PHE A 96 14.24 3.16 -11.38
C PHE A 96 15.24 2.27 -10.66
N ASP A 97 16.52 2.58 -10.76
CA ASP A 97 17.59 1.83 -10.09
C ASP A 97 17.42 1.84 -8.55
N ASP A 98 17.02 2.97 -8.00
CA ASP A 98 16.75 3.08 -6.56
C ASP A 98 15.50 2.26 -6.17
N SER A 99 14.48 2.23 -7.02
CA SER A 99 13.28 1.41 -6.79
C SER A 99 13.62 -0.08 -6.82
N ILE A 100 14.48 -0.52 -7.72
CA ILE A 100 14.95 -1.91 -7.77
C ILE A 100 15.82 -2.27 -6.56
N LYS A 101 16.69 -1.36 -6.10
CA LYS A 101 17.47 -1.59 -4.87
C LYS A 101 16.56 -1.80 -3.66
N MET A 102 15.55 -0.93 -3.49
CA MET A 102 14.55 -1.08 -2.42
C MET A 102 13.75 -2.38 -2.57
N ALA A 103 13.36 -2.75 -3.79
CA ALA A 103 12.67 -4.02 -4.04
C ALA A 103 13.54 -5.23 -3.70
N ASN A 104 14.85 -5.20 -3.98
CA ASN A 104 15.78 -6.25 -3.59
C ASN A 104 15.91 -6.41 -2.07
N GLU A 105 15.93 -5.30 -1.35
CA GLU A 105 15.94 -5.31 0.12
C GLU A 105 14.67 -6.00 0.65
N VAL A 106 13.50 -5.63 0.14
CA VAL A 106 12.24 -6.28 0.50
C VAL A 106 12.26 -7.77 0.15
N VAL A 107 12.73 -8.16 -1.04
CA VAL A 107 12.86 -9.57 -1.45
C VAL A 107 13.77 -10.35 -0.51
N SER A 108 14.87 -9.74 -0.03
CA SER A 108 15.77 -10.38 0.91
C SER A 108 15.09 -10.76 2.23
N HIS A 109 14.21 -9.91 2.73
CA HIS A 109 13.39 -10.18 3.91
C HIS A 109 12.29 -11.21 3.63
N LEU A 110 11.59 -11.08 2.48
CA LEU A 110 10.53 -12.01 2.09
C LEU A 110 11.02 -13.45 1.96
N LYS A 111 12.26 -13.65 1.53
CA LYS A 111 12.88 -15.00 1.46
C LYS A 111 13.11 -15.64 2.83
N GLN A 112 13.07 -14.86 3.89
CA GLN A 112 13.25 -15.34 5.27
C GLN A 112 11.92 -15.59 5.98
N VAL A 113 10.81 -15.16 5.38
CA VAL A 113 9.47 -15.26 5.96
C VAL A 113 8.55 -16.05 5.03
N ASP A 114 7.80 -17.01 5.58
CA ASP A 114 6.80 -17.78 4.82
C ASP A 114 5.52 -16.97 4.63
N PHE A 115 5.60 -15.89 3.84
CA PHE A 115 4.43 -15.09 3.51
C PHE A 115 3.52 -15.81 2.51
N ARG A 116 2.27 -16.05 2.89
CA ARG A 116 1.27 -16.78 2.08
C ARG A 116 0.12 -15.90 1.59
N GLY A 117 0.07 -14.65 2.00
CA GLY A 117 -0.97 -13.70 1.63
C GLY A 117 -0.85 -13.16 0.21
N ILE A 118 -1.56 -12.07 -0.03
CA ILE A 118 -1.60 -11.34 -1.30
C ILE A 118 -0.73 -10.08 -1.19
N MET A 119 0.11 -9.85 -2.20
CA MET A 119 0.87 -8.61 -2.34
C MET A 119 0.13 -7.61 -3.23
N ILE A 120 0.00 -6.37 -2.77
CA ILE A 120 -0.53 -5.24 -3.55
C ILE A 120 0.57 -4.17 -3.66
N SER A 121 1.01 -3.87 -4.88
CA SER A 121 2.05 -2.85 -5.13
C SER A 121 1.43 -1.52 -5.53
N ILE A 122 1.82 -0.47 -4.80
CA ILE A 122 1.55 0.94 -5.12
C ILE A 122 2.88 1.67 -5.42
N SER A 123 4.02 1.03 -5.12
CA SER A 123 5.37 1.58 -5.36
C SER A 123 5.63 1.74 -6.85
N ASN A 124 6.03 2.95 -7.27
CA ASN A 124 6.26 3.25 -8.68
C ASN A 124 7.67 2.85 -9.16
N PRO A 125 7.78 2.31 -10.40
CA PRO A 125 6.71 1.95 -11.35
C PRO A 125 5.96 0.68 -10.90
N ALA A 126 4.64 0.79 -10.64
CA ALA A 126 3.90 -0.20 -9.87
C ALA A 126 3.84 -1.59 -10.50
N ASP A 127 3.63 -1.66 -11.80
CA ASP A 127 3.57 -2.89 -12.58
C ASP A 127 4.94 -3.58 -12.64
N ILE A 128 6.01 -2.82 -12.88
CA ILE A 128 7.38 -3.35 -12.98
C ILE A 128 7.85 -3.88 -11.62
N ILE A 129 7.66 -3.11 -10.54
CA ILE A 129 8.06 -3.54 -9.19
C ILE A 129 7.25 -4.76 -8.75
N CYS A 130 5.95 -4.78 -9.02
CA CYS A 130 5.09 -5.92 -8.73
C CYS A 130 5.58 -7.19 -9.43
N GLU A 131 5.78 -7.13 -10.75
CA GLU A 131 6.25 -8.27 -11.54
C GLU A 131 7.68 -8.68 -11.17
N TYR A 132 8.55 -7.72 -10.88
CA TYR A 132 9.92 -7.99 -10.44
C TYR A 132 9.92 -8.82 -9.14
N ILE A 133 9.21 -8.40 -8.11
CA ILE A 133 9.14 -9.13 -6.83
C ILE A 133 8.49 -10.49 -7.02
N ARG A 134 7.40 -10.57 -7.79
CA ARG A 134 6.73 -11.82 -8.09
C ARG A 134 7.69 -12.86 -8.67
N ARG A 135 8.51 -12.46 -9.66
CA ARG A 135 9.51 -13.34 -10.28
C ARG A 135 10.61 -13.76 -9.31
N GLN A 136 11.11 -12.81 -8.50
CA GLN A 136 12.16 -13.12 -7.51
C GLN A 136 11.70 -14.11 -6.44
N MET A 137 10.40 -14.15 -6.17
CA MET A 137 9.77 -15.01 -5.17
C MET A 137 9.13 -16.26 -5.77
N ASP A 138 9.14 -16.42 -7.09
CA ASP A 138 8.44 -17.50 -7.82
C ASP A 138 6.95 -17.63 -7.43
N TRP A 139 6.29 -16.49 -7.23
CA TRP A 139 4.89 -16.47 -6.84
C TRP A 139 3.95 -16.58 -8.04
N GLN A 140 2.80 -17.21 -7.83
CA GLN A 140 1.73 -17.25 -8.82
C GLN A 140 1.19 -15.83 -9.09
N PRO A 141 0.82 -15.51 -10.35
CA PRO A 141 0.27 -14.17 -10.69
C PRO A 141 -0.95 -13.77 -9.85
N SER A 142 -1.77 -14.74 -9.43
CA SER A 142 -2.95 -14.53 -8.58
C SER A 142 -2.64 -14.01 -7.17
N ARG A 143 -1.37 -14.03 -6.76
CA ARG A 143 -0.92 -13.52 -5.46
C ARG A 143 -0.35 -12.10 -5.49
N CYS A 144 -0.23 -11.50 -6.68
CA CYS A 144 0.45 -10.22 -6.86
C CYS A 144 -0.39 -9.31 -7.71
N PHE A 145 -0.74 -8.15 -7.16
CA PHE A 145 -1.50 -7.12 -7.85
C PHE A 145 -0.74 -5.79 -7.79
N CYS A 146 -0.98 -4.92 -8.76
CA CYS A 146 -0.59 -3.53 -8.66
C CYS A 146 -1.80 -2.62 -8.90
N THR A 147 -1.72 -1.39 -8.43
CA THR A 147 -2.80 -0.41 -8.63
C THR A 147 -2.94 0.04 -10.08
N GLY A 148 -1.97 -0.30 -10.94
CA GLY A 148 -1.99 0.00 -12.36
C GLY A 148 -2.28 1.47 -12.65
N THR A 149 -3.27 1.71 -13.49
CA THR A 149 -3.73 3.05 -13.90
C THR A 149 -4.85 3.63 -13.02
N SER A 150 -5.11 3.07 -11.85
CA SER A 150 -6.20 3.51 -10.98
C SER A 150 -6.13 5.01 -10.63
N LEU A 151 -4.94 5.51 -10.33
CA LEU A 151 -4.75 6.93 -10.00
C LEU A 151 -5.06 7.84 -11.21
N GLU A 152 -4.61 7.47 -12.40
CA GLU A 152 -4.87 8.19 -13.64
C GLU A 152 -6.37 8.19 -13.96
N THR A 153 -7.03 7.05 -13.75
CA THR A 153 -8.48 6.92 -13.89
C THR A 153 -9.22 7.89 -12.97
N TYR A 154 -8.89 7.92 -11.67
CA TYR A 154 -9.53 8.86 -10.74
C TYR A 154 -9.22 10.33 -11.07
N ARG A 155 -8.04 10.64 -11.57
CA ARG A 155 -7.69 11.98 -12.05
C ARG A 155 -8.55 12.38 -13.26
N LEU A 156 -8.73 11.47 -14.23
CA LEU A 156 -9.60 11.68 -15.38
C LEU A 156 -11.05 11.90 -14.94
N LEU A 157 -11.59 11.03 -14.08
CA LEU A 157 -12.94 11.18 -13.53
C LEU A 157 -13.17 12.54 -12.87
N ARG A 158 -12.17 13.03 -12.11
CA ARG A 158 -12.22 14.35 -11.49
C ARG A 158 -12.27 15.48 -12.53
N VAL A 159 -11.48 15.40 -13.59
CA VAL A 159 -11.46 16.40 -14.66
C VAL A 159 -12.79 16.40 -15.42
N LEU A 160 -13.29 15.23 -15.79
CA LEU A 160 -14.58 15.07 -16.46
C LEU A 160 -15.73 15.61 -15.60
N SER A 161 -15.75 15.29 -14.31
CA SER A 161 -16.76 15.79 -13.38
C SER A 161 -16.79 17.32 -13.31
N LYS A 162 -15.62 17.96 -13.29
CA LYS A 162 -15.53 19.43 -13.33
C LYS A 162 -16.01 20.01 -14.64
N ALA A 163 -15.67 19.40 -15.77
CA ALA A 163 -16.02 19.86 -17.10
C ALA A 163 -17.53 19.73 -17.40
N THR A 164 -18.15 18.65 -16.93
CA THR A 164 -19.55 18.32 -17.25
C THR A 164 -20.53 18.61 -16.10
N ARG A 165 -20.01 18.91 -14.90
CA ARG A 165 -20.78 19.08 -13.66
C ARG A 165 -21.55 17.83 -13.21
N LEU A 166 -21.18 16.65 -13.75
CA LEU A 166 -21.73 15.36 -13.33
C LEU A 166 -20.85 14.74 -12.21
N GLN A 167 -21.47 13.97 -11.32
CA GLN A 167 -20.75 13.32 -10.22
C GLN A 167 -19.86 12.16 -10.74
N PRO A 168 -18.68 11.92 -10.17
CA PRO A 168 -17.77 10.86 -10.61
C PRO A 168 -18.38 9.47 -10.74
N PRO A 169 -19.28 8.99 -9.86
CA PRO A 169 -19.93 7.68 -10.00
C PRO A 169 -20.71 7.49 -11.29
N PHE A 170 -21.16 8.57 -11.93
CA PHE A 170 -21.86 8.51 -13.22
C PHE A 170 -20.94 7.97 -14.31
N TYR A 171 -19.68 8.39 -14.34
CA TYR A 171 -18.69 7.96 -15.34
C TYR A 171 -18.22 6.53 -15.09
N SER A 172 -18.10 6.09 -13.84
CA SER A 172 -17.72 4.70 -13.55
C SER A 172 -18.71 3.70 -14.11
N ARG A 173 -20.02 4.01 -14.06
CA ARG A 173 -21.08 3.20 -14.70
C ARG A 173 -20.99 3.19 -16.22
N LEU A 174 -20.51 4.27 -16.86
CA LEU A 174 -20.35 4.33 -18.31
C LEU A 174 -19.10 3.60 -18.82
N LEU A 175 -18.05 3.54 -18.02
CA LEU A 175 -16.77 2.94 -18.41
C LEU A 175 -16.66 1.45 -18.08
N TYR A 176 -17.43 0.97 -17.10
CA TYR A 176 -17.35 -0.41 -16.61
C TYR A 176 -18.70 -1.14 -16.62
N GLY A 177 -19.72 -0.51 -17.18
CA GLY A 177 -21.10 -0.84 -17.50
C GLY A 177 -21.77 -2.06 -17.09
#